data_a9487cb6d350ec906201aeba997279f8
#
_entry.id   a9487cb6d350ec906201aeba997279f8
#
_cell.length_a   1.000
_cell.length_b   1.000
_cell.length_c   1.000
_cell.angle_alpha   90.00
_cell.angle_beta   90.00
_cell.angle_gamma   90.00
#
_symmetry.space_group_name_H-M   'P 1'
#
loop_
_entity.id
_entity.type
_entity.pdbx_description
1 polymer ?
#
loop_
_entity_poly.entity_id
_entity_poly.type
_entity_poly.pdbx_seq_one_letter_code
_entity_poly.pdbx_strand_id
1 'polypeptide(L)'
;LGPYEIVKAHYRPFGCEVGDFDIAVCGDTAYLYMDANHNGQLTMRLTRDFLEAEEKICWQYEGLHAPFSREAPAVFEHGGKWYMLTSGMTGYVPNKSDSAVSDALDRPFVSIGDPHADDASHASFNSQISQVFKVPGKRDLYIALADRWVPDYPVDAKLADLLERCTAQRFDPEHYKATSEEMQTMMQSPMLTSANTSRANYVWLPITFEEGKPKIYWRDSWKLSDFE
;
A
#
# COMPACT_ATOMS: atom_id res chain seq x y z
N LEU A 1 4.58 -26.11 -7.90
CA LEU A 1 3.83 -25.77 -6.71
C LEU A 1 4.22 -26.72 -5.59
N GLY A 2 5.21 -26.31 -4.76
CA GLY A 2 5.71 -27.12 -3.65
C GLY A 2 6.32 -28.48 -3.99
N PRO A 3 6.99 -29.12 -3.04
CA PRO A 3 7.20 -28.62 -1.69
C PRO A 3 8.10 -27.37 -1.70
N TYR A 4 7.85 -26.47 -0.71
CA TYR A 4 8.69 -25.30 -0.50
C TYR A 4 9.76 -25.61 0.54
N GLU A 5 10.96 -25.06 0.33
CA GLU A 5 12.04 -25.11 1.28
C GLU A 5 12.34 -23.72 1.82
N ILE A 6 12.55 -23.60 3.13
CA ILE A 6 13.01 -22.36 3.74
C ILE A 6 14.51 -22.22 3.44
N VAL A 7 14.85 -21.33 2.50
CA VAL A 7 16.24 -21.06 2.16
C VAL A 7 16.91 -20.20 3.24
N LYS A 8 16.17 -19.21 3.78
CA LYS A 8 16.61 -18.31 4.84
C LYS A 8 15.51 -18.06 5.84
N ALA A 9 15.81 -18.21 7.11
CA ALA A 9 15.01 -17.66 8.19
C ALA A 9 15.53 -16.27 8.58
N HIS A 10 14.64 -15.36 8.98
CA HIS A 10 14.99 -14.00 9.42
C HIS A 10 15.84 -13.22 8.40
N TYR A 11 15.36 -13.17 7.16
CA TYR A 11 16.02 -12.41 6.11
C TYR A 11 16.01 -10.92 6.42
N ARG A 12 17.19 -10.30 6.47
CA ARG A 12 17.40 -8.88 6.77
C ARG A 12 18.35 -8.28 5.74
N PRO A 13 17.85 -7.94 4.55
CA PRO A 13 18.67 -7.40 3.50
C PRO A 13 19.30 -6.07 3.94
N PHE A 14 20.62 -5.98 3.83
CA PHE A 14 21.39 -4.83 4.29
C PHE A 14 21.13 -4.40 5.74
N GLY A 15 20.72 -5.34 6.60
CA GLY A 15 20.42 -5.09 8.01
C GLY A 15 19.06 -4.49 8.31
N CYS A 16 18.20 -4.31 7.29
CA CYS A 16 16.84 -3.79 7.47
C CYS A 16 15.87 -4.89 7.89
N GLU A 17 14.95 -4.56 8.78
CA GLU A 17 13.75 -5.38 8.99
C GLU A 17 12.86 -5.27 7.74
N VAL A 18 12.33 -6.40 7.31
CA VAL A 18 11.39 -6.46 6.18
C VAL A 18 9.98 -6.36 6.72
N GLY A 19 9.27 -5.28 6.36
CA GLY A 19 7.83 -5.16 6.51
C GLY A 19 7.10 -5.71 5.29
N ASP A 20 6.01 -5.06 4.89
CA ASP A 20 5.29 -5.40 3.66
C ASP A 20 6.19 -5.25 2.44
N PHE A 21 6.06 -6.14 1.47
CA PHE A 21 6.90 -6.12 0.28
C PHE A 21 6.19 -6.59 -0.98
N ASP A 22 6.75 -6.19 -2.11
CA ASP A 22 6.42 -6.70 -3.44
C ASP A 22 7.70 -6.95 -4.26
N ILE A 23 7.59 -7.81 -5.26
CA ILE A 23 8.68 -8.12 -6.20
C ILE A 23 8.19 -7.85 -7.62
N ALA A 24 8.85 -6.92 -8.31
CA ALA A 24 8.61 -6.67 -9.73
C ALA A 24 9.79 -7.20 -10.57
N VAL A 25 9.46 -7.79 -11.71
CA VAL A 25 10.43 -8.39 -12.63
C VAL A 25 10.37 -7.72 -13.98
N CYS A 26 11.53 -7.33 -14.51
CA CYS A 26 11.67 -6.83 -15.87
C CYS A 26 12.82 -7.55 -16.58
N GLY A 27 12.48 -8.35 -17.60
CA GLY A 27 13.44 -9.25 -18.25
C GLY A 27 14.00 -10.27 -17.25
N ASP A 28 15.31 -10.32 -17.09
CA ASP A 28 16.03 -11.23 -16.18
C ASP A 28 16.37 -10.57 -14.82
N THR A 29 15.84 -9.37 -14.55
CA THR A 29 16.15 -8.61 -13.35
C THR A 29 14.91 -8.47 -12.48
N ALA A 30 15.06 -8.76 -11.18
CA ALA A 30 14.02 -8.58 -10.18
C ALA A 30 14.39 -7.49 -9.18
N TYR A 31 13.38 -6.76 -8.74
CA TYR A 31 13.50 -5.72 -7.73
C TYR A 31 12.54 -6.02 -6.58
N LEU A 32 13.07 -5.93 -5.37
CA LEU A 32 12.30 -6.01 -4.13
C LEU A 32 11.99 -4.59 -3.65
N TYR A 33 10.72 -4.31 -3.48
CA TYR A 33 10.20 -3.10 -2.85
C TYR A 33 9.68 -3.47 -1.48
N MET A 34 10.17 -2.83 -0.45
CA MET A 34 9.73 -3.19 0.90
C MET A 34 9.61 -1.99 1.82
N ASP A 35 8.68 -2.06 2.76
CA ASP A 35 8.75 -1.25 3.96
C ASP A 35 9.99 -1.64 4.76
N ALA A 36 10.90 -0.70 4.94
CA ALA A 36 12.17 -0.91 5.63
C ALA A 36 12.14 -0.27 7.02
N ASN A 37 12.09 -1.08 8.06
CA ASN A 37 12.08 -0.63 9.46
C ASN A 37 10.91 0.33 9.80
N HIS A 38 9.80 0.28 9.09
CA HIS A 38 8.69 1.24 9.16
C HIS A 38 9.12 2.70 8.93
N ASN A 39 10.12 2.91 8.07
CA ASN A 39 10.72 4.21 7.80
C ASN A 39 10.88 4.48 6.29
N GLY A 40 9.91 4.10 5.50
CA GLY A 40 9.87 4.31 4.06
C GLY A 40 10.03 3.06 3.23
N GLN A 41 10.01 3.23 1.92
CA GLN A 41 10.10 2.16 0.93
C GLN A 41 11.53 2.04 0.40
N LEU A 42 12.18 0.93 0.66
CA LEU A 42 13.49 0.60 0.13
C LEU A 42 13.35 -0.28 -1.12
N THR A 43 13.92 0.19 -2.23
CA THR A 43 14.04 -0.58 -3.46
C THR A 43 15.42 -1.23 -3.54
N MET A 44 15.45 -2.53 -3.81
CA MET A 44 16.68 -3.29 -3.95
C MET A 44 16.63 -4.14 -5.21
N ARG A 45 17.77 -4.28 -5.89
CA ARG A 45 17.92 -5.28 -6.94
C ARG A 45 18.25 -6.63 -6.30
N LEU A 46 17.59 -7.69 -6.78
CA LEU A 46 17.85 -9.06 -6.36
C LEU A 46 18.93 -9.71 -7.25
N THR A 47 19.61 -10.70 -6.69
CA THR A 47 20.45 -11.61 -7.46
C THR A 47 19.64 -12.35 -8.52
N ARG A 48 20.31 -12.90 -9.53
CA ARG A 48 19.65 -13.58 -10.66
C ARG A 48 18.79 -14.79 -10.24
N ASP A 49 19.11 -15.42 -9.12
CA ASP A 49 18.34 -16.53 -8.53
C ASP A 49 17.22 -16.06 -7.58
N PHE A 50 17.09 -14.73 -7.39
CA PHE A 50 16.13 -14.06 -6.53
C PHE A 50 16.26 -14.35 -5.04
N LEU A 51 17.38 -14.93 -4.61
CA LEU A 51 17.56 -15.34 -3.21
C LEU A 51 18.17 -14.25 -2.32
N GLU A 52 18.83 -13.25 -2.91
CA GLU A 52 19.56 -12.21 -2.18
C GLU A 52 19.27 -10.82 -2.76
N ALA A 53 19.31 -9.81 -1.89
CA ALA A 53 19.44 -8.43 -2.32
C ALA A 53 20.92 -8.11 -2.56
N GLU A 54 21.29 -7.72 -3.78
CA GLU A 54 22.67 -7.42 -4.14
C GLU A 54 23.00 -5.93 -4.18
N GLU A 55 22.00 -5.07 -4.36
CA GLU A 55 22.19 -3.63 -4.45
C GLU A 55 21.00 -2.85 -3.90
N LYS A 56 21.27 -1.81 -3.11
CA LYS A 56 20.28 -0.78 -2.76
C LYS A 56 20.15 0.20 -3.92
N ILE A 57 18.96 0.37 -4.44
CA ILE A 57 18.67 1.29 -5.55
C ILE A 57 18.28 2.67 -5.02
N CYS A 58 17.21 2.74 -4.25
CA CYS A 58 16.76 3.99 -3.66
C CYS A 58 15.94 3.73 -2.40
N TRP A 59 15.85 4.75 -1.56
CA TRP A 59 14.98 4.77 -0.39
C TRP A 59 14.02 5.94 -0.52
N GLN A 60 12.73 5.64 -0.68
CA GLN A 60 11.67 6.63 -0.82
C GLN A 60 10.94 6.82 0.50
N TYR A 61 10.42 8.02 0.74
CA TYR A 61 9.72 8.37 1.97
C TYR A 61 10.59 8.26 3.23
N GLU A 62 11.92 8.21 3.07
CA GLU A 62 12.87 8.13 4.19
C GLU A 62 12.69 9.31 5.15
N GLY A 63 12.67 9.01 6.45
CA GLY A 63 12.50 10.01 7.51
C GLY A 63 11.04 10.45 7.73
N LEU A 64 10.08 9.93 6.97
CA LEU A 64 8.67 10.10 7.29
C LEU A 64 8.26 9.11 8.38
N HIS A 65 7.47 9.60 9.33
CA HIS A 65 6.88 8.79 10.39
C HIS A 65 5.43 8.43 10.06
N ALA A 66 4.89 7.44 10.79
CA ALA A 66 3.48 7.13 10.72
C ALA A 66 2.61 8.38 11.00
N PRO A 67 1.52 8.60 10.26
CA PRO A 67 0.93 7.76 9.23
C PRO A 67 1.51 7.97 7.82
N PHE A 68 2.44 8.93 7.63
CA PHE A 68 2.90 9.40 6.31
C PHE A 68 3.98 8.51 5.69
N SER A 69 4.68 7.69 6.48
CA SER A 69 5.48 6.61 5.93
C SER A 69 4.59 5.59 5.21
N ARG A 70 5.14 4.85 4.25
CA ARG A 70 4.34 4.03 3.35
C ARG A 70 4.66 2.54 3.52
N GLU A 71 3.60 1.72 3.46
CA GLU A 71 3.65 0.26 3.53
C GLU A 71 2.81 -0.37 2.41
N ALA A 72 2.74 -1.69 2.35
CA ALA A 72 2.00 -2.47 1.37
C ALA A 72 2.23 -2.03 -0.09
N PRO A 73 3.50 -2.03 -0.57
CA PRO A 73 3.77 -1.69 -1.95
C PRO A 73 3.14 -2.73 -2.89
N ALA A 74 2.47 -2.26 -3.95
CA ALA A 74 1.96 -3.08 -5.04
C ALA A 74 2.46 -2.48 -6.36
N VAL A 75 3.42 -3.12 -7.01
CA VAL A 75 4.14 -2.61 -8.17
C VAL A 75 3.69 -3.33 -9.44
N PHE A 76 3.33 -2.58 -10.46
CA PHE A 76 2.86 -3.13 -11.74
C PHE A 76 3.20 -2.24 -12.93
N GLU A 77 3.20 -2.83 -14.12
CA GLU A 77 3.46 -2.12 -15.37
C GLU A 77 2.14 -1.83 -16.10
N HIS A 78 2.00 -0.60 -16.63
CA HIS A 78 0.96 -0.24 -17.57
C HIS A 78 1.47 0.82 -18.56
N GLY A 79 1.25 0.57 -19.86
CA GLY A 79 1.55 1.55 -20.91
C GLY A 79 3.03 1.94 -21.00
N GLY A 80 3.94 1.04 -20.67
CA GLY A 80 5.40 1.28 -20.67
C GLY A 80 5.90 2.10 -19.47
N LYS A 81 5.09 2.29 -18.44
CA LYS A 81 5.46 2.90 -17.16
C LYS A 81 5.20 1.94 -16.01
N TRP A 82 5.93 2.14 -14.94
CA TRP A 82 5.75 1.40 -13.70
C TRP A 82 4.96 2.23 -12.69
N TYR A 83 4.04 1.60 -12.03
CA TYR A 83 3.20 2.20 -10.99
C TYR A 83 3.41 1.46 -9.68
N MET A 84 3.32 2.17 -8.57
CA MET A 84 3.34 1.62 -7.23
C MET A 84 2.16 2.19 -6.44
N LEU A 85 1.34 1.33 -5.88
CA LEU A 85 0.30 1.71 -4.92
C LEU A 85 0.81 1.38 -3.52
N THR A 86 0.52 2.25 -2.55
CA THR A 86 0.95 2.08 -1.15
C THR A 86 -0.13 2.58 -0.21
N SER A 87 -0.11 2.12 1.04
CA SER A 87 -0.92 2.68 2.13
C SER A 87 -0.06 3.48 3.12
N GLY A 88 -0.70 4.29 3.95
CA GLY A 88 -0.06 4.91 5.12
C GLY A 88 0.07 3.90 6.27
N MET A 89 0.90 4.22 7.24
CA MET A 89 1.17 3.35 8.39
C MET A 89 0.23 3.68 9.55
N THR A 90 -0.88 2.98 9.63
CA THR A 90 -1.89 3.15 10.69
C THR A 90 -2.34 1.82 11.31
N GLY A 91 -1.58 0.74 11.08
CA GLY A 91 -1.96 -0.61 11.47
C GLY A 91 -3.22 -1.05 10.74
N TYR A 92 -4.22 -1.58 11.44
CA TYR A 92 -5.47 -2.05 10.83
C TYR A 92 -6.52 -0.94 10.64
N VAL A 93 -6.17 0.31 10.93
CA VAL A 93 -7.07 1.46 10.72
C VAL A 93 -7.00 1.87 9.26
N PRO A 94 -8.12 1.99 8.55
CA PRO A 94 -8.13 2.46 7.17
C PRO A 94 -7.52 3.84 7.02
N ASN A 95 -6.78 4.04 5.96
CA ASN A 95 -6.10 5.29 5.66
C ASN A 95 -6.05 5.56 4.16
N LYS A 96 -5.52 6.71 3.81
CA LYS A 96 -5.38 7.17 2.44
C LYS A 96 -4.27 6.42 1.71
N SER A 97 -4.58 5.79 0.59
CA SER A 97 -3.58 5.25 -0.33
C SER A 97 -2.85 6.36 -1.08
N ASP A 98 -1.68 6.03 -1.61
CA ASP A 98 -0.97 6.84 -2.59
C ASP A 98 -0.64 6.00 -3.81
N SER A 99 -0.66 6.61 -4.97
CA SER A 99 -0.14 6.05 -6.21
C SER A 99 1.08 6.82 -6.65
N ALA A 100 2.08 6.11 -7.16
CA ALA A 100 3.30 6.73 -7.67
C ALA A 100 3.69 6.11 -9.01
N VAL A 101 4.44 6.83 -9.82
CA VAL A 101 4.84 6.42 -11.18
C VAL A 101 6.33 6.57 -11.39
N SER A 102 6.92 5.65 -12.15
CA SER A 102 8.31 5.71 -12.61
C SER A 102 8.45 5.22 -14.05
N ASP A 103 9.48 5.68 -14.75
CA ASP A 103 9.83 5.19 -16.09
C ASP A 103 10.60 3.85 -16.05
N ALA A 104 11.14 3.46 -14.87
CA ALA A 104 11.89 2.22 -14.70
C ALA A 104 11.85 1.74 -13.24
N LEU A 105 12.04 0.42 -13.05
CA LEU A 105 12.03 -0.22 -11.71
C LEU A 105 13.21 0.21 -10.83
N ASP A 106 14.32 0.61 -11.43
CA ASP A 106 15.56 1.04 -10.76
C ASP A 106 15.62 2.55 -10.50
N ARG A 107 14.48 3.22 -10.53
CA ARG A 107 14.38 4.67 -10.30
C ARG A 107 13.35 5.01 -9.23
N PRO A 108 13.47 6.17 -8.58
CA PRO A 108 12.45 6.65 -7.68
C PRO A 108 11.08 6.78 -8.36
N PHE A 109 10.04 6.41 -7.63
CA PHE A 109 8.66 6.65 -8.04
C PHE A 109 8.22 8.04 -7.56
N VAL A 110 7.49 8.75 -8.41
CA VAL A 110 6.94 10.08 -8.10
C VAL A 110 5.47 9.95 -7.76
N SER A 111 5.08 10.42 -6.57
CA SER A 111 3.67 10.40 -6.14
C SER A 111 2.79 11.18 -7.12
N ILE A 112 1.65 10.60 -7.46
CA ILE A 112 0.61 11.16 -8.33
C ILE A 112 -0.76 11.20 -7.65
N GLY A 113 -0.80 10.87 -6.35
CA GLY A 113 -1.94 11.02 -5.46
C GLY A 113 -2.79 9.77 -5.26
N ASP A 114 -3.88 9.95 -4.53
CA ASP A 114 -4.80 8.87 -4.16
C ASP A 114 -5.48 8.25 -5.39
N PRO A 115 -5.40 6.93 -5.58
CA PRO A 115 -6.08 6.27 -6.67
C PRO A 115 -7.60 6.07 -6.45
N HIS A 116 -8.11 6.13 -5.20
CA HIS A 116 -9.52 5.91 -4.88
C HIS A 116 -10.37 7.13 -5.24
N ALA A 117 -10.91 7.14 -6.47
CA ALA A 117 -11.45 8.35 -7.10
C ALA A 117 -12.76 8.86 -6.50
N ASP A 118 -13.61 7.98 -6.00
CA ASP A 118 -14.92 8.29 -5.44
C ASP A 118 -15.02 7.96 -3.93
N ASP A 119 -13.89 7.80 -3.25
CA ASP A 119 -13.85 7.61 -1.80
C ASP A 119 -13.88 8.95 -1.05
N ALA A 120 -15.07 9.43 -0.72
CA ALA A 120 -15.23 10.65 0.06
C ALA A 120 -14.70 10.55 1.51
N SER A 121 -14.43 9.33 1.99
CA SER A 121 -13.87 9.12 3.33
C SER A 121 -12.36 9.27 3.38
N HIS A 122 -11.67 9.21 2.24
CA HIS A 122 -10.20 9.15 2.17
C HIS A 122 -9.59 8.02 3.01
N ALA A 123 -10.29 6.88 3.08
CA ALA A 123 -9.90 5.70 3.83
C ALA A 123 -9.74 4.47 2.93
N SER A 124 -9.55 4.69 1.62
CA SER A 124 -9.34 3.64 0.61
C SER A 124 -10.46 2.58 0.61
N PHE A 125 -11.73 3.03 0.72
CA PHE A 125 -12.91 2.16 0.88
C PHE A 125 -12.82 1.20 2.08
N ASN A 126 -12.18 1.60 3.18
CA ASN A 126 -11.85 0.76 4.33
C ASN A 126 -10.96 -0.43 3.96
N SER A 127 -10.02 -0.25 3.04
CA SER A 127 -9.16 -1.33 2.58
C SER A 127 -7.69 -0.92 2.45
N GLN A 128 -6.81 -1.92 2.40
CA GLN A 128 -5.39 -1.77 2.08
C GLN A 128 -5.10 -2.64 0.86
N ILE A 129 -4.60 -2.04 -0.22
CA ILE A 129 -4.18 -2.79 -1.40
C ILE A 129 -2.94 -3.58 -1.04
N SER A 130 -2.98 -4.89 -1.29
CA SER A 130 -1.88 -5.82 -1.05
C SER A 130 -1.22 -6.30 -2.35
N GLN A 131 -1.91 -6.20 -3.50
CA GLN A 131 -1.36 -6.57 -4.79
C GLN A 131 -2.19 -5.99 -5.95
N VAL A 132 -1.51 -5.81 -7.10
CA VAL A 132 -2.16 -5.49 -8.38
C VAL A 132 -1.73 -6.52 -9.42
N PHE A 133 -2.69 -7.06 -10.15
CA PHE A 133 -2.38 -7.98 -11.24
C PHE A 133 -3.18 -7.66 -12.50
N LYS A 134 -2.55 -7.89 -13.67
CA LYS A 134 -3.20 -7.83 -14.96
C LYS A 134 -3.98 -9.12 -15.21
N VAL A 135 -5.23 -8.99 -15.63
CA VAL A 135 -6.07 -10.16 -15.96
C VAL A 135 -5.64 -10.77 -17.30
N PRO A 136 -5.23 -12.04 -17.33
CA PRO A 136 -4.87 -12.71 -18.58
C PRO A 136 -6.00 -12.69 -19.60
N GLY A 137 -5.67 -12.38 -20.87
CA GLY A 137 -6.65 -12.36 -21.97
C GLY A 137 -7.50 -11.08 -22.04
N LYS A 138 -7.29 -10.13 -21.14
CA LYS A 138 -7.87 -8.79 -21.20
C LYS A 138 -6.81 -7.76 -21.59
N ARG A 139 -7.20 -6.80 -22.46
CA ARG A 139 -6.25 -5.82 -22.99
C ARG A 139 -5.67 -4.91 -21.90
N ASP A 140 -6.54 -4.29 -21.10
CA ASP A 140 -6.16 -3.29 -20.11
C ASP A 140 -6.91 -3.47 -18.78
N LEU A 141 -7.23 -4.70 -18.38
CA LEU A 141 -7.86 -4.95 -17.09
C LEU A 141 -6.81 -5.31 -16.04
N TYR A 142 -6.68 -4.45 -15.05
CA TYR A 142 -5.90 -4.64 -13.83
C TYR A 142 -6.85 -4.69 -12.65
N ILE A 143 -6.55 -5.54 -11.69
CA ILE A 143 -7.33 -5.69 -10.46
C ILE A 143 -6.46 -5.29 -9.27
N ALA A 144 -6.94 -4.34 -8.49
CA ALA A 144 -6.43 -4.08 -7.15
C ALA A 144 -7.07 -5.09 -6.19
N LEU A 145 -6.23 -5.96 -5.62
CA LEU A 145 -6.60 -6.89 -4.56
C LEU A 145 -6.32 -6.20 -3.22
N ALA A 146 -7.32 -6.06 -2.37
CA ALA A 146 -7.19 -5.36 -1.11
C ALA A 146 -7.82 -6.11 0.07
N ASP A 147 -7.20 -5.96 1.24
CA ASP A 147 -7.69 -6.46 2.51
C ASP A 147 -8.58 -5.41 3.19
N ARG A 148 -9.74 -5.83 3.72
CA ARG A 148 -10.63 -4.99 4.51
C ARG A 148 -10.64 -5.49 5.95
N TRP A 149 -9.81 -4.89 6.78
CA TRP A 149 -9.58 -5.33 8.16
C TRP A 149 -10.79 -5.11 9.07
N VAL A 150 -11.50 -4.00 8.88
CA VAL A 150 -12.67 -3.60 9.69
C VAL A 150 -13.86 -3.24 8.80
N PRO A 151 -14.43 -4.22 8.06
CA PRO A 151 -15.43 -3.95 7.01
C PRO A 151 -16.73 -3.35 7.54
N ASP A 152 -17.09 -3.66 8.79
CA ASP A 152 -18.36 -3.26 9.39
C ASP A 152 -18.29 -1.89 10.09
N TYR A 153 -17.11 -1.24 10.09
CA TYR A 153 -16.95 0.03 10.77
C TYR A 153 -16.99 1.19 9.76
N PRO A 154 -18.00 2.07 9.82
CA PRO A 154 -18.07 3.20 8.91
C PRO A 154 -16.96 4.21 9.24
N VAL A 155 -16.19 4.58 8.24
CA VAL A 155 -15.21 5.67 8.32
C VAL A 155 -15.72 6.80 7.45
N ASP A 156 -15.82 7.98 8.03
CA ASP A 156 -16.04 9.22 7.29
C ASP A 156 -14.76 10.07 7.28
N ALA A 157 -14.73 11.11 6.45
CA ALA A 157 -13.58 11.99 6.31
C ALA A 157 -13.15 12.63 7.66
N LYS A 158 -14.07 12.94 8.55
CA LYS A 158 -13.75 13.55 9.86
C LYS A 158 -13.01 12.57 10.76
N LEU A 159 -13.46 11.32 10.77
CA LEU A 159 -12.80 10.26 11.53
C LEU A 159 -11.43 9.93 10.92
N ALA A 160 -11.34 9.83 9.61
CA ALA A 160 -10.07 9.61 8.92
C ALA A 160 -9.05 10.72 9.24
N ASP A 161 -9.45 11.99 9.13
CA ASP A 161 -8.61 13.13 9.48
C ASP A 161 -8.21 13.15 10.96
N LEU A 162 -9.12 12.78 11.86
CA LEU A 162 -8.82 12.67 13.29
C LEU A 162 -7.75 11.61 13.56
N LEU A 163 -7.92 10.42 12.97
CA LEU A 163 -6.99 9.30 13.12
C LEU A 163 -5.61 9.66 12.56
N GLU A 164 -5.57 10.30 11.39
CA GLU A 164 -4.32 10.76 10.78
C GLU A 164 -3.59 11.77 11.69
N ARG A 165 -4.27 12.84 12.15
CA ARG A 165 -3.66 13.85 13.03
C ARG A 165 -3.18 13.27 14.36
N CYS A 166 -3.97 12.43 14.99
CA CYS A 166 -3.60 11.82 16.26
C CYS A 166 -2.44 10.84 16.12
N THR A 167 -2.41 10.07 15.02
CA THR A 167 -1.30 9.17 14.69
C THR A 167 -0.04 10.00 14.42
N ALA A 168 -0.14 11.03 13.60
CA ALA A 168 0.97 11.94 13.33
C ALA A 168 1.56 12.54 14.62
N GLN A 169 0.73 13.05 15.51
CA GLN A 169 1.22 13.56 16.80
C GLN A 169 1.92 12.49 17.65
N ARG A 170 1.42 11.25 17.63
CA ARG A 170 2.02 10.17 18.41
C ARG A 170 3.45 9.85 17.98
N PHE A 171 3.72 9.91 16.69
CA PHE A 171 5.02 9.54 16.12
C PHE A 171 5.94 10.72 15.83
N ASP A 172 5.38 11.92 15.64
CA ASP A 172 6.12 13.15 15.41
C ASP A 172 5.47 14.34 16.17
N PRO A 173 5.58 14.36 17.51
CA PRO A 173 4.94 15.38 18.34
C PRO A 173 5.58 16.77 18.20
N GLU A 174 6.70 16.89 17.53
CA GLU A 174 7.33 18.20 17.29
C GLU A 174 6.60 18.98 16.20
N HIS A 175 6.22 18.29 15.12
CA HIS A 175 5.61 18.90 13.94
C HIS A 175 4.08 18.82 13.92
N TYR A 176 3.48 17.83 14.60
CA TYR A 176 2.04 17.60 14.59
C TYR A 176 1.41 17.78 15.97
N LYS A 177 0.21 18.35 15.99
CA LYS A 177 -0.54 18.60 17.24
C LYS A 177 -1.97 18.10 17.10
N ALA A 178 -2.41 17.38 18.12
CA ALA A 178 -3.80 17.07 18.37
C ALA A 178 -4.14 17.46 19.83
N THR A 179 -5.38 17.83 20.08
CA THR A 179 -5.82 18.18 21.44
C THR A 179 -5.96 16.93 22.30
N SER A 180 -5.99 17.10 23.62
CA SER A 180 -6.25 15.98 24.54
C SER A 180 -7.61 15.34 24.29
N GLU A 181 -8.62 16.12 23.88
CA GLU A 181 -9.95 15.63 23.54
C GLU A 181 -9.93 14.78 22.27
N GLU A 182 -9.22 15.22 21.23
CA GLU A 182 -9.02 14.44 19.99
C GLU A 182 -8.30 13.11 20.26
N MET A 183 -7.23 13.14 21.05
CA MET A 183 -6.51 11.93 21.44
C MET A 183 -7.41 10.97 22.23
N GLN A 184 -8.21 11.49 23.17
CA GLN A 184 -9.17 10.68 23.92
C GLN A 184 -10.24 10.09 23.01
N THR A 185 -10.78 10.86 22.08
CA THR A 185 -11.77 10.41 21.08
C THR A 185 -11.21 9.29 20.23
N MET A 186 -9.99 9.45 19.72
CA MET A 186 -9.29 8.39 18.97
C MET A 186 -9.13 7.12 19.81
N MET A 187 -8.61 7.23 21.03
CA MET A 187 -8.35 6.07 21.90
C MET A 187 -9.62 5.32 22.32
N GLN A 188 -10.76 6.01 22.34
CA GLN A 188 -12.08 5.42 22.65
C GLN A 188 -12.83 4.95 21.40
N SER A 189 -12.29 5.19 20.20
CA SER A 189 -12.92 4.76 18.96
C SER A 189 -13.12 3.24 18.96
N PRO A 190 -14.32 2.73 18.66
CA PRO A 190 -14.57 1.31 18.48
C PRO A 190 -13.64 0.65 17.47
N MET A 191 -13.17 1.39 16.49
CA MET A 191 -12.20 0.93 15.50
C MET A 191 -10.87 0.48 16.16
N LEU A 192 -10.42 1.16 17.22
CA LEU A 192 -9.22 0.77 17.96
C LEU A 192 -9.52 -0.21 19.12
N THR A 193 -10.67 -0.05 19.78
CA THR A 193 -10.98 -0.80 21.01
C THR A 193 -11.69 -2.11 20.76
N SER A 194 -12.39 -2.24 19.63
CA SER A 194 -13.26 -3.39 19.32
C SER A 194 -12.98 -3.99 17.93
N ALA A 195 -11.91 -3.56 17.25
CA ALA A 195 -11.54 -4.13 15.96
C ALA A 195 -11.27 -5.64 16.09
N ASN A 196 -11.94 -6.40 15.24
CA ASN A 196 -11.77 -7.85 15.16
C ASN A 196 -11.37 -8.24 13.75
N THR A 197 -10.08 -8.31 13.51
CA THR A 197 -9.52 -8.63 12.19
C THR A 197 -9.82 -10.06 11.72
N SER A 198 -10.31 -10.96 12.62
CA SER A 198 -10.79 -12.27 12.19
C SER A 198 -12.07 -12.21 11.34
N ARG A 199 -12.73 -11.05 11.28
CA ARG A 199 -13.87 -10.75 10.42
C ARG A 199 -13.48 -10.02 9.15
N ALA A 200 -12.20 -9.81 8.92
CA ALA A 200 -11.69 -9.20 7.69
C ALA A 200 -12.20 -9.93 6.45
N ASN A 201 -12.44 -9.17 5.40
CA ASN A 201 -12.77 -9.70 4.08
C ASN A 201 -11.88 -9.04 3.01
N TYR A 202 -12.12 -9.38 1.76
CA TYR A 202 -11.37 -8.84 0.64
C TYR A 202 -12.28 -7.99 -0.23
N VAL A 203 -11.68 -7.00 -0.90
CA VAL A 203 -12.30 -6.28 -1.99
C VAL A 203 -11.38 -6.31 -3.21
N TRP A 204 -11.95 -6.62 -4.37
CA TRP A 204 -11.24 -6.69 -5.64
C TRP A 204 -11.88 -5.69 -6.59
N LEU A 205 -11.16 -4.64 -6.93
CA LEU A 205 -11.69 -3.56 -7.75
C LEU A 205 -10.85 -3.39 -9.02
N PRO A 206 -11.51 -3.21 -10.18
CA PRO A 206 -10.83 -2.89 -11.42
C PRO A 206 -10.14 -1.53 -11.34
N ILE A 207 -8.93 -1.45 -11.87
CA ILE A 207 -8.21 -0.19 -12.06
C ILE A 207 -8.52 0.32 -13.47
N THR A 208 -8.88 1.58 -13.57
CA THR A 208 -8.95 2.35 -14.83
C THR A 208 -7.80 3.35 -14.88
N PHE A 209 -7.45 3.80 -16.08
CA PHE A 209 -6.41 4.82 -16.26
C PHE A 209 -7.02 6.07 -16.87
N GLU A 210 -6.87 7.18 -16.18
CA GLU A 210 -7.34 8.50 -16.60
C GLU A 210 -6.16 9.47 -16.62
N GLU A 211 -5.87 10.06 -17.76
CA GLU A 211 -4.70 10.95 -17.94
C GLU A 211 -3.38 10.33 -17.45
N GLY A 212 -3.21 9.01 -17.62
CA GLY A 212 -2.03 8.28 -17.19
C GLY A 212 -1.94 8.01 -15.68
N LYS A 213 -3.04 8.20 -14.94
CA LYS A 213 -3.12 7.92 -13.50
C LYS A 213 -4.06 6.75 -13.24
N PRO A 214 -3.69 5.80 -12.37
CA PRO A 214 -4.59 4.73 -11.95
C PRO A 214 -5.75 5.32 -11.15
N LYS A 215 -6.97 4.84 -11.44
CA LYS A 215 -8.20 5.21 -10.75
C LYS A 215 -8.95 3.95 -10.35
N ILE A 216 -9.41 3.94 -9.11
CA ILE A 216 -10.21 2.86 -8.53
C ILE A 216 -11.53 3.47 -8.08
N TYR A 217 -12.62 2.95 -8.64
CA TYR A 217 -13.97 3.35 -8.28
C TYR A 217 -14.65 2.22 -7.52
N TRP A 218 -15.48 2.56 -6.53
CA TRP A 218 -16.27 1.56 -5.81
C TRP A 218 -17.23 0.85 -6.76
N ARG A 219 -17.34 -0.46 -6.63
CA ARG A 219 -18.30 -1.30 -7.34
C ARG A 219 -18.83 -2.36 -6.40
N ASP A 220 -20.16 -2.36 -6.19
CA ASP A 220 -20.82 -3.41 -5.40
C ASP A 220 -20.70 -4.79 -6.06
N SER A 221 -20.62 -4.81 -7.38
CA SER A 221 -20.38 -6.01 -8.18
C SER A 221 -19.85 -5.65 -9.56
N TRP A 222 -19.10 -6.54 -10.16
CA TRP A 222 -18.61 -6.43 -11.54
C TRP A 222 -18.33 -7.82 -12.12
N LYS A 223 -18.22 -7.92 -13.43
CA LYS A 223 -17.92 -9.16 -14.14
C LYS A 223 -16.78 -8.97 -15.12
N LEU A 224 -16.03 -10.04 -15.42
CA LEU A 224 -14.98 -9.99 -16.44
C LEU A 224 -15.50 -9.61 -17.83
N SER A 225 -16.78 -9.91 -18.13
CA SER A 225 -17.43 -9.54 -19.39
C SER A 225 -17.69 -8.04 -19.54
N ASP A 226 -17.59 -7.26 -18.48
CA ASP A 226 -17.78 -5.80 -18.50
C ASP A 226 -16.55 -5.08 -19.08
N PHE A 227 -15.46 -5.83 -19.33
CA PHE A 227 -14.17 -5.33 -19.80
C PHE A 227 -13.75 -6.05 -21.10
N GLU A 228 -13.10 -5.32 -22.03
CA GLU A 228 -12.58 -5.83 -23.31
C GLU A 228 -11.36 -6.75 -23.17
#